data_644623130614dd8457549cb7b095a240
#
_entry.id   644623130614dd8457549cb7b095a240
#
_cell.length_a   1.000
_cell.length_b   1.000
_cell.length_c   1.000
_cell.angle_alpha   90.00
_cell.angle_beta   90.00
_cell.angle_gamma   90.00
#
_symmetry.space_group_name_H-M   'P 1'
#
loop_
_entity.id
_entity.type
_entity.pdbx_description
1 polymer ?
#
loop_
_entity_poly.entity_id
_entity_poly.type
_entity_poly.pdbx_seq_one_letter_code
_entity_poly.pdbx_strand_id
1 'polypeptide(L)'
;MRVVFYGAGQLAQMMYLAGSPLGIDVQAVDVNNDTVVHPVSKTPLEISLAQALEGADALTVEFEHVPERLLEDAAKTNKLMPNIDSILVGADRVREKKLLESMQVANCEHQIVTDLAQLDDCVKQLGSKLILKASRDGYDGYGQWRLSDESDLPELKNALQGLDLQTVPLVVEKMVAFDRELSLIGVRNANGDVRTYPLAENLHHQGQLHVSVAPATNVDDALQDQAHDIFVKLAEGMNYVGVLAVELFQVGDKLLVNELAPRVHNSGHWSQSGAVTSQFENHLRAVCGLPLGDTSAIGPSX
;
A
#
# COMPACT_ATOMS: atom_id res chain seq x y z
N MET A 1 -2.57 -12.19 23.26
CA MET A 1 -1.77 -12.20 22.03
C MET A 1 -1.03 -10.89 21.89
N ARG A 2 0.12 -10.91 21.29
CA ARG A 2 0.96 -9.73 21.14
C ARG A 2 1.39 -9.55 19.70
N VAL A 3 1.24 -8.34 19.19
CA VAL A 3 1.64 -7.98 17.82
C VAL A 3 2.63 -6.84 17.92
N VAL A 4 3.75 -6.96 17.19
CA VAL A 4 4.77 -5.91 17.16
C VAL A 4 4.74 -5.27 15.77
N PHE A 5 4.60 -3.94 15.73
CA PHE A 5 4.58 -3.15 14.52
C PHE A 5 5.91 -2.48 14.29
N TYR A 6 6.48 -2.64 13.11
CA TYR A 6 7.63 -1.83 12.70
C TYR A 6 7.10 -0.49 12.22
N GLY A 7 7.46 0.53 12.97
CA GLY A 7 6.93 1.87 12.81
C GLY A 7 6.15 2.27 14.05
N ALA A 8 6.32 3.51 14.48
CA ALA A 8 5.74 3.99 15.74
C ALA A 8 4.96 5.28 15.54
N GLY A 9 4.29 5.41 14.40
CA GLY A 9 3.51 6.60 14.08
C GLY A 9 2.04 6.44 14.37
N GLN A 10 1.25 7.17 13.60
CA GLN A 10 -0.19 7.24 13.85
C GLN A 10 -0.88 5.90 13.59
N LEU A 11 -0.45 5.16 12.58
CA LEU A 11 -1.12 3.90 12.28
C LEU A 11 -0.90 2.88 13.39
N ALA A 12 0.30 2.84 13.96
CA ALA A 12 0.58 1.94 15.08
C ALA A 12 -0.31 2.31 16.27
N GLN A 13 -0.53 3.61 16.51
CA GLN A 13 -1.43 4.07 17.56
C GLN A 13 -2.85 3.58 17.31
N MET A 14 -3.34 3.71 16.06
CA MET A 14 -4.68 3.25 15.72
C MET A 14 -4.80 1.73 15.90
N MET A 15 -3.74 0.99 15.61
CA MET A 15 -3.75 -0.45 15.82
C MET A 15 -3.83 -0.79 17.29
N TYR A 16 -3.11 -0.06 18.13
CA TYR A 16 -3.18 -0.28 19.57
C TYR A 16 -4.62 -0.09 20.07
N LEU A 17 -5.26 0.99 19.61
CA LEU A 17 -6.63 1.29 20.04
C LEU A 17 -7.61 0.23 19.52
N ALA A 18 -7.42 -0.26 18.31
CA ALA A 18 -8.29 -1.30 17.76
C ALA A 18 -8.09 -2.64 18.44
N GLY A 19 -6.88 -2.95 18.86
CA GLY A 19 -6.56 -4.24 19.46
C GLY A 19 -6.92 -4.36 20.92
N SER A 20 -6.98 -3.23 21.63
CA SER A 20 -7.18 -3.26 23.08
C SER A 20 -8.48 -3.97 23.47
N PRO A 21 -9.63 -3.68 22.84
CA PRO A 21 -10.86 -4.40 23.19
C PRO A 21 -10.81 -5.89 22.87
N LEU A 22 -9.93 -6.32 21.98
CA LEU A 22 -9.79 -7.72 21.60
C LEU A 22 -8.80 -8.46 22.50
N GLY A 23 -8.19 -7.77 23.45
CA GLY A 23 -7.16 -8.37 24.28
C GLY A 23 -5.83 -8.55 23.58
N ILE A 24 -5.62 -7.83 22.50
CA ILE A 24 -4.36 -7.88 21.75
C ILE A 24 -3.45 -6.77 22.27
N ASP A 25 -2.26 -7.16 22.70
CA ASP A 25 -1.24 -6.21 23.16
C ASP A 25 -0.41 -5.80 21.94
N VAL A 26 -0.43 -4.52 21.61
CA VAL A 26 0.29 -3.98 20.46
C VAL A 26 1.51 -3.22 20.95
N GLN A 27 2.67 -3.56 20.43
CA GLN A 27 3.92 -2.83 20.67
C GLN A 27 4.41 -2.28 19.35
N ALA A 28 5.22 -1.22 19.40
CA ALA A 28 5.73 -0.58 18.20
C ALA A 28 7.25 -0.50 18.26
N VAL A 29 7.88 -0.47 17.09
CA VAL A 29 9.33 -0.31 16.96
C VAL A 29 9.60 1.02 16.28
N ASP A 30 10.38 1.86 16.96
CA ASP A 30 10.94 3.06 16.34
C ASP A 30 12.10 2.58 15.47
N VAL A 31 11.89 2.55 14.17
CA VAL A 31 12.86 1.94 13.25
C VAL A 31 14.10 2.79 13.06
N ASN A 32 14.08 4.04 13.50
CA ASN A 32 15.27 4.89 13.42
C ASN A 32 16.26 4.57 14.52
N ASN A 33 15.78 4.03 15.65
CA ASN A 33 16.60 3.77 16.82
C ASN A 33 16.58 2.31 17.25
N ASP A 34 15.85 1.45 16.55
CA ASP A 34 15.68 0.04 16.91
C ASP A 34 15.15 -0.11 18.34
N THR A 35 14.27 0.78 18.76
CA THR A 35 13.75 0.84 20.13
C THR A 35 12.29 0.43 20.15
N VAL A 36 11.94 -0.46 21.09
CA VAL A 36 10.52 -0.84 21.28
C VAL A 36 9.85 0.23 22.15
N VAL A 37 8.72 0.73 21.67
CA VAL A 37 8.03 1.83 22.35
C VAL A 37 6.55 1.51 22.49
N HIS A 38 5.90 2.20 23.41
CA HIS A 38 4.45 2.15 23.53
C HIS A 38 3.84 2.88 22.32
N PRO A 39 2.84 2.29 21.66
CA PRO A 39 2.33 2.90 20.43
C PRO A 39 1.64 4.25 20.62
N VAL A 40 1.11 4.54 21.81
CA VAL A 40 0.40 5.80 22.06
C VAL A 40 1.34 6.84 22.63
N SER A 41 2.01 6.53 23.75
CA SER A 41 2.85 7.51 24.45
C SER A 41 4.21 7.68 23.79
N LYS A 42 4.64 6.70 22.98
CA LYS A 42 5.94 6.65 22.33
C LYS A 42 7.09 6.51 23.32
N THR A 43 6.80 6.20 24.56
CA THR A 43 7.87 5.99 25.57
C THR A 43 8.51 4.63 25.37
N PRO A 44 9.81 4.54 25.51
CA PRO A 44 10.50 3.25 25.38
C PRO A 44 10.01 2.24 26.41
N LEU A 45 9.84 1.01 25.96
CA LEU A 45 9.57 -0.11 26.85
C LEU A 45 10.88 -0.71 27.31
N GLU A 46 10.86 -1.39 28.45
CA GLU A 46 12.08 -1.94 29.04
C GLU A 46 12.33 -3.35 28.51
N ILE A 47 12.33 -3.48 27.19
CA ILE A 47 12.69 -4.73 26.52
C ILE A 47 13.51 -4.40 25.29
N SER A 48 14.38 -5.32 24.92
CA SER A 48 15.15 -5.17 23.68
C SER A 48 14.29 -5.56 22.48
N LEU A 49 14.74 -5.16 21.30
CA LEU A 49 14.07 -5.58 20.07
C LEU A 49 14.07 -7.11 19.96
N ALA A 50 15.18 -7.76 20.27
CA ALA A 50 15.24 -9.22 20.22
C ALA A 50 14.20 -9.86 21.13
N GLN A 51 14.04 -9.30 22.34
CA GLN A 51 13.02 -9.81 23.26
C GLN A 51 11.62 -9.60 22.72
N ALA A 52 11.38 -8.44 22.09
CA ALA A 52 10.06 -8.15 21.51
C ALA A 52 9.74 -9.16 20.39
N LEU A 53 10.71 -9.43 19.52
CA LEU A 53 10.49 -10.38 18.44
C LEU A 53 10.20 -11.78 18.97
N GLU A 54 10.93 -12.19 19.99
CA GLU A 54 10.74 -13.50 20.57
C GLU A 54 9.37 -13.62 21.22
N GLY A 55 8.91 -12.57 21.89
CA GLY A 55 7.64 -12.61 22.61
C GLY A 55 6.41 -12.33 21.74
N ALA A 56 6.59 -11.93 20.50
CA ALA A 56 5.46 -11.60 19.64
C ALA A 56 4.79 -12.85 19.09
N ASP A 57 3.47 -12.79 18.93
CA ASP A 57 2.73 -13.79 18.19
C ASP A 57 2.72 -13.47 16.70
N ALA A 58 2.82 -12.19 16.35
CA ALA A 58 2.89 -11.75 14.96
C ALA A 58 3.70 -10.47 14.89
N LEU A 59 4.42 -10.31 13.77
CA LEU A 59 5.15 -9.10 13.44
C LEU A 59 4.53 -8.53 12.18
N THR A 60 4.42 -7.20 12.12
CA THR A 60 3.81 -6.56 10.97
C THR A 60 4.41 -5.16 10.79
N VAL A 61 3.91 -4.41 9.82
CA VAL A 61 4.49 -3.11 9.52
C VAL A 61 3.42 -2.03 9.51
N GLU A 62 3.84 -0.83 9.86
CA GLU A 62 3.02 0.38 9.75
C GLU A 62 3.20 1.02 8.38
N PHE A 63 4.36 0.83 7.77
CA PHE A 63 4.69 1.41 6.47
C PHE A 63 5.72 0.53 5.78
N GLU A 64 5.96 0.77 4.49
CA GLU A 64 6.77 -0.12 3.68
C GLU A 64 8.27 0.13 3.77
N HIS A 65 8.67 1.33 4.15
CA HIS A 65 10.07 1.75 4.07
C HIS A 65 10.83 1.44 5.35
N VAL A 66 10.52 0.28 5.93
CA VAL A 66 11.27 -0.25 7.07
C VAL A 66 12.65 -0.65 6.57
N PRO A 67 13.72 -0.33 7.30
CA PRO A 67 15.05 -0.77 6.87
C PRO A 67 15.09 -2.27 6.59
N GLU A 68 15.71 -2.63 5.47
CA GLU A 68 15.64 -4.01 5.00
C GLU A 68 16.27 -4.98 6.00
N ARG A 69 17.31 -4.55 6.72
CA ARG A 69 17.92 -5.42 7.75
C ARG A 69 16.90 -5.81 8.82
N LEU A 70 16.00 -4.89 9.18
CA LEU A 70 14.97 -5.19 10.18
C LEU A 70 13.93 -6.13 9.61
N LEU A 71 13.56 -5.94 8.35
CA LEU A 71 12.61 -6.86 7.70
C LEU A 71 13.19 -8.26 7.59
N GLU A 72 14.47 -8.36 7.27
CA GLU A 72 15.12 -9.67 7.15
C GLU A 72 15.14 -10.39 8.49
N ASP A 73 15.46 -9.66 9.58
CA ASP A 73 15.43 -10.25 10.90
C ASP A 73 14.01 -10.71 11.26
N ALA A 74 13.02 -9.89 10.93
CA ALA A 74 11.63 -10.26 11.20
C ALA A 74 11.21 -11.49 10.38
N ALA A 75 11.64 -11.55 9.12
CA ALA A 75 11.28 -12.67 8.25
C ALA A 75 11.82 -13.99 8.78
N LYS A 76 12.98 -13.97 9.40
CA LYS A 76 13.60 -15.19 9.95
C LYS A 76 12.77 -15.81 11.08
N THR A 77 11.91 -15.03 11.72
CA THR A 77 11.07 -15.55 12.80
C THR A 77 9.88 -16.36 12.29
N ASN A 78 9.56 -16.27 11.01
CA ASN A 78 8.36 -16.84 10.40
C ASN A 78 7.07 -16.24 10.97
N LYS A 79 7.14 -15.07 11.60
CA LYS A 79 5.97 -14.39 12.17
C LYS A 79 5.57 -13.14 11.40
N LEU A 80 6.36 -12.73 10.40
CA LEU A 80 6.12 -11.47 9.67
C LEU A 80 4.94 -11.63 8.72
N MET A 81 3.93 -10.80 8.91
CA MET A 81 2.73 -10.78 8.08
C MET A 81 2.32 -9.34 7.81
N PRO A 82 2.21 -8.94 6.56
CA PRO A 82 2.45 -9.76 5.37
C PRO A 82 3.91 -10.14 5.23
N ASN A 83 4.19 -11.06 4.32
CA ASN A 83 5.55 -11.56 4.16
C ASN A 83 6.46 -10.47 3.57
N ILE A 84 7.77 -10.71 3.67
CA ILE A 84 8.74 -9.70 3.28
C ILE A 84 8.63 -9.34 1.80
N ASP A 85 8.39 -10.32 0.93
CA ASP A 85 8.27 -10.02 -0.49
C ASP A 85 7.10 -9.08 -0.78
N SER A 86 6.00 -9.25 -0.06
CA SER A 86 4.83 -8.38 -0.22
C SER A 86 5.15 -6.95 0.25
N ILE A 87 5.85 -6.83 1.38
CA ILE A 87 6.23 -5.49 1.87
C ILE A 87 7.13 -4.79 0.85
N LEU A 88 8.09 -5.53 0.28
CA LEU A 88 9.01 -4.94 -0.69
C LEU A 88 8.30 -4.52 -1.98
N VAL A 89 7.20 -5.18 -2.35
CA VAL A 89 6.39 -4.73 -3.49
C VAL A 89 5.87 -3.30 -3.24
N GLY A 90 5.46 -3.00 -2.02
CA GLY A 90 4.99 -1.66 -1.69
C GLY A 90 6.12 -0.63 -1.62
N ALA A 91 7.34 -1.08 -1.40
CA ALA A 91 8.49 -0.19 -1.27
C ALA A 91 9.21 0.09 -2.59
N ASP A 92 8.92 -0.67 -3.63
CA ASP A 92 9.68 -0.59 -4.89
C ASP A 92 8.71 -0.76 -6.07
N ARG A 93 8.55 0.30 -6.85
CA ARG A 93 7.59 0.30 -7.96
C ARG A 93 7.99 -0.66 -9.08
N VAL A 94 9.30 -0.95 -9.23
CA VAL A 94 9.72 -1.95 -10.22
C VAL A 94 9.22 -3.33 -9.81
N ARG A 95 9.37 -3.67 -8.53
CA ARG A 95 8.83 -4.94 -8.03
C ARG A 95 7.32 -5.01 -8.22
N GLU A 96 6.64 -3.89 -7.94
CA GLU A 96 5.18 -3.82 -8.08
C GLU A 96 4.76 -4.08 -9.52
N LYS A 97 5.44 -3.41 -10.48
CA LYS A 97 5.10 -3.59 -11.89
C LYS A 97 5.38 -5.02 -12.36
N LYS A 98 6.48 -5.60 -11.91
CA LYS A 98 6.80 -6.98 -12.28
C LYS A 98 5.75 -7.93 -11.72
N LEU A 99 5.30 -7.71 -10.50
CA LEU A 99 4.25 -8.53 -9.92
C LEU A 99 2.96 -8.43 -10.72
N LEU A 100 2.52 -7.22 -11.01
CA LEU A 100 1.28 -7.01 -11.75
C LEU A 100 1.34 -7.67 -13.12
N GLU A 101 2.47 -7.57 -13.80
CA GLU A 101 2.63 -8.19 -15.11
C GLU A 101 2.65 -9.71 -15.03
N SER A 102 3.37 -10.25 -14.05
CA SER A 102 3.46 -11.70 -13.90
C SER A 102 2.10 -12.31 -13.60
N MET A 103 1.23 -11.56 -12.93
CA MET A 103 -0.10 -12.03 -12.58
C MET A 103 -1.15 -11.62 -13.58
N GLN A 104 -0.75 -10.89 -14.63
CA GLN A 104 -1.65 -10.43 -15.68
C GLN A 104 -2.79 -9.59 -15.13
N VAL A 105 -2.44 -8.68 -14.21
CA VAL A 105 -3.39 -7.73 -13.65
C VAL A 105 -3.26 -6.42 -14.42
N ALA A 106 -4.37 -5.89 -14.91
CA ALA A 106 -4.38 -4.68 -15.74
C ALA A 106 -3.86 -3.50 -14.95
N ASN A 107 -2.92 -2.77 -15.55
CA ASN A 107 -2.31 -1.60 -14.91
C ASN A 107 -1.86 -0.63 -16.02
N CYS A 108 -1.33 0.53 -15.61
CA CYS A 108 -0.95 1.56 -16.56
C CYS A 108 0.20 1.08 -17.44
N GLU A 109 0.12 1.39 -18.74
CA GLU A 109 1.24 1.12 -19.65
C GLU A 109 2.47 1.88 -19.15
N HIS A 110 3.62 1.22 -19.21
CA HIS A 110 4.80 1.78 -18.59
C HIS A 110 6.08 1.24 -19.18
N GLN A 111 7.18 1.91 -18.89
CA GLN A 111 8.52 1.41 -19.16
C GLN A 111 9.40 1.70 -17.97
N ILE A 112 10.38 0.84 -17.74
CA ILE A 112 11.38 1.03 -16.69
C ILE A 112 12.58 1.72 -17.34
N VAL A 113 13.02 2.83 -16.76
CA VAL A 113 14.08 3.65 -17.33
C VAL A 113 15.27 3.69 -16.39
N THR A 114 16.43 3.28 -16.90
CA THR A 114 17.70 3.30 -16.16
C THR A 114 18.71 4.29 -16.76
N ASP A 115 18.33 4.98 -17.84
CA ASP A 115 19.19 5.95 -18.53
C ASP A 115 18.28 6.98 -19.18
N LEU A 116 18.59 8.26 -19.00
CA LEU A 116 17.75 9.32 -19.54
C LEU A 116 17.60 9.25 -21.06
N ALA A 117 18.57 8.68 -21.76
CA ALA A 117 18.45 8.52 -23.21
C ALA A 117 17.23 7.68 -23.59
N GLN A 118 16.74 6.82 -22.69
CA GLN A 118 15.57 5.98 -22.96
C GLN A 118 14.27 6.78 -22.98
N LEU A 119 14.27 8.02 -22.50
CA LEU A 119 13.02 8.80 -22.44
C LEU A 119 12.48 9.13 -23.82
N ASP A 120 13.35 9.32 -24.82
CA ASP A 120 12.87 9.54 -26.18
C ASP A 120 12.07 8.35 -26.68
N ASP A 121 12.52 7.13 -26.36
CA ASP A 121 11.81 5.92 -26.72
C ASP A 121 10.48 5.81 -25.96
N CYS A 122 10.46 6.24 -24.71
CA CYS A 122 9.21 6.24 -23.93
C CYS A 122 8.15 7.11 -24.60
N VAL A 123 8.55 8.28 -25.09
CA VAL A 123 7.60 9.17 -25.77
C VAL A 123 7.07 8.49 -27.02
N LYS A 124 7.94 7.81 -27.78
CA LYS A 124 7.49 7.12 -28.99
C LYS A 124 6.51 6.00 -28.67
N GLN A 125 6.74 5.27 -27.57
CA GLN A 125 5.94 4.09 -27.26
C GLN A 125 4.69 4.44 -26.46
N LEU A 126 4.77 5.41 -25.56
CA LEU A 126 3.69 5.71 -24.63
C LEU A 126 2.98 7.03 -24.90
N GLY A 127 3.54 7.86 -25.80
CA GLY A 127 2.99 9.18 -26.06
C GLY A 127 3.69 10.23 -25.23
N SER A 128 3.21 11.47 -25.37
CA SER A 128 3.89 12.63 -24.79
C SER A 128 3.33 13.04 -23.44
N LYS A 129 2.31 12.35 -22.94
CA LYS A 129 1.74 12.67 -21.62
C LYS A 129 2.11 11.54 -20.66
N LEU A 130 3.13 11.82 -19.85
CA LEU A 130 3.76 10.80 -19.03
C LEU A 130 3.85 11.24 -17.59
N ILE A 131 3.79 10.28 -16.69
CA ILE A 131 4.17 10.46 -15.29
C ILE A 131 5.41 9.62 -15.05
N LEU A 132 6.45 10.25 -14.52
CA LEU A 132 7.70 9.58 -14.20
C LEU A 132 7.80 9.47 -12.69
N LYS A 133 8.05 8.28 -12.20
CA LYS A 133 8.08 8.02 -10.76
C LYS A 133 9.39 7.37 -10.40
N ALA A 134 10.06 7.90 -9.37
CA ALA A 134 11.19 7.20 -8.79
C ALA A 134 10.67 5.88 -8.24
N SER A 135 11.40 4.78 -8.50
CA SER A 135 10.91 3.46 -8.12
C SER A 135 10.95 3.24 -6.62
N ARG A 136 11.83 3.94 -5.92
CA ARG A 136 11.94 3.82 -4.47
C ARG A 136 12.02 5.21 -3.85
N ASP A 137 11.66 5.30 -2.56
CA ASP A 137 11.79 6.51 -1.75
C ASP A 137 10.92 7.67 -2.21
N GLY A 138 9.92 7.41 -3.06
CA GLY A 138 8.93 8.41 -3.44
C GLY A 138 7.66 8.26 -2.60
N TYR A 139 7.02 9.38 -2.28
CA TYR A 139 5.79 9.37 -1.52
C TYR A 139 5.07 10.71 -1.69
N ASP A 140 3.75 10.67 -1.66
CA ASP A 140 2.90 11.87 -1.64
C ASP A 140 3.34 12.91 -2.68
N GLY A 141 3.66 12.45 -3.90
CA GLY A 141 4.10 13.32 -4.98
C GLY A 141 5.58 13.60 -5.04
N TYR A 142 6.33 13.27 -3.99
CA TYR A 142 7.79 13.33 -4.04
C TYR A 142 8.32 12.25 -4.96
N GLY A 143 9.36 12.59 -5.73
CA GLY A 143 9.94 11.64 -6.67
C GLY A 143 9.04 11.38 -7.85
N GLN A 144 8.22 12.38 -8.22
CA GLN A 144 7.37 12.30 -9.38
C GLN A 144 7.58 13.52 -10.26
N TRP A 145 7.52 13.29 -11.55
CA TRP A 145 7.63 14.36 -12.56
C TRP A 145 6.58 14.10 -13.63
N ARG A 146 6.21 15.11 -14.35
CA ARG A 146 5.22 15.00 -15.41
C ARG A 146 5.77 15.55 -16.70
N LEU A 147 5.43 14.89 -17.80
CA LEU A 147 5.63 15.44 -19.14
C LEU A 147 4.24 15.63 -19.73
N SER A 148 3.93 16.86 -20.17
CA SER A 148 2.62 17.14 -20.78
C SER A 148 2.73 17.42 -22.27
N ASP A 149 3.93 17.74 -22.75
CA ASP A 149 4.16 18.09 -24.14
C ASP A 149 5.58 17.67 -24.48
N GLU A 150 5.75 17.07 -25.65
CA GLU A 150 7.06 16.59 -26.08
C GLU A 150 8.11 17.69 -26.10
N SER A 151 7.70 18.93 -26.38
CA SER A 151 8.63 20.05 -26.42
C SER A 151 9.27 20.35 -25.06
N ASP A 152 8.70 19.85 -23.96
CA ASP A 152 9.26 20.04 -22.64
C ASP A 152 10.27 18.93 -22.25
N LEU A 153 10.50 17.98 -23.12
CA LEU A 153 11.38 16.86 -22.81
C LEU A 153 12.82 17.29 -22.48
N PRO A 154 13.45 18.22 -23.23
CA PRO A 154 14.79 18.62 -22.85
C PRO A 154 14.88 19.23 -21.45
N GLU A 155 13.90 20.03 -21.08
CA GLU A 155 13.87 20.65 -19.74
C GLU A 155 13.69 19.58 -18.68
N LEU A 156 12.85 18.60 -18.94
CA LEU A 156 12.63 17.48 -18.01
C LEU A 156 13.93 16.68 -17.83
N LYS A 157 14.63 16.40 -18.93
CA LYS A 157 15.90 15.69 -18.84
C LYS A 157 16.91 16.46 -17.98
N ASN A 158 16.94 17.77 -18.12
CA ASN A 158 17.80 18.60 -17.27
C ASN A 158 17.46 18.42 -15.80
N ALA A 159 16.17 18.43 -15.48
CA ALA A 159 15.73 18.30 -14.10
C ALA A 159 16.11 16.96 -13.50
N LEU A 160 16.25 15.93 -14.35
CA LEU A 160 16.51 14.57 -13.88
C LEU A 160 18.00 14.21 -13.88
N GLN A 161 18.87 15.10 -14.35
CA GLN A 161 20.28 14.75 -14.58
C GLN A 161 21.03 14.35 -13.31
N GLY A 162 20.61 14.86 -12.16
CA GLY A 162 21.29 14.54 -10.92
C GLY A 162 20.96 13.19 -10.33
N LEU A 163 20.01 12.47 -10.92
CA LEU A 163 19.55 11.21 -10.38
C LEU A 163 20.40 10.04 -10.87
N ASP A 164 20.64 9.08 -9.97
CA ASP A 164 21.34 7.83 -10.31
C ASP A 164 20.29 6.79 -10.68
N LEU A 165 19.92 6.75 -11.95
CA LEU A 165 18.87 5.85 -12.43
C LEU A 165 19.31 4.40 -12.50
N GLN A 166 20.62 4.14 -12.45
CA GLN A 166 21.09 2.75 -12.37
C GLN A 166 20.73 2.16 -11.01
N THR A 167 20.83 2.97 -9.95
CA THR A 167 20.53 2.50 -8.60
C THR A 167 19.03 2.56 -8.31
N VAL A 168 18.37 3.67 -8.70
CA VAL A 168 16.93 3.86 -8.48
C VAL A 168 16.31 4.18 -9.83
N PRO A 169 15.87 3.17 -10.57
CA PRO A 169 15.24 3.41 -11.88
C PRO A 169 13.98 4.25 -11.76
N LEU A 170 13.59 4.85 -12.87
CA LEU A 170 12.28 5.47 -12.99
C LEU A 170 11.29 4.46 -13.56
N VAL A 171 10.06 4.54 -13.08
CA VAL A 171 8.93 3.91 -13.75
C VAL A 171 8.20 5.02 -14.49
N VAL A 172 8.17 4.92 -15.81
CA VAL A 172 7.55 5.94 -16.67
C VAL A 172 6.21 5.38 -17.14
N GLU A 173 5.13 6.04 -16.75
CA GLU A 173 3.78 5.58 -17.04
C GLU A 173 3.09 6.53 -17.99
N LYS A 174 2.34 5.95 -18.93
CA LYS A 174 1.41 6.73 -19.73
C LYS A 174 0.33 7.28 -18.83
N MET A 175 0.06 8.59 -18.94
CA MET A 175 -1.04 9.18 -18.17
C MET A 175 -2.36 8.56 -18.62
N VAL A 176 -3.16 8.18 -17.65
CA VAL A 176 -4.47 7.58 -17.91
C VAL A 176 -5.53 8.67 -17.80
N ALA A 177 -6.38 8.76 -18.82
CA ALA A 177 -7.55 9.63 -18.75
C ALA A 177 -8.65 8.86 -18.04
N PHE A 178 -8.64 8.95 -16.72
CA PHE A 178 -9.56 8.16 -15.89
C PHE A 178 -10.80 8.97 -15.53
N ASP A 179 -11.88 8.25 -15.26
CA ASP A 179 -13.12 8.87 -14.81
C ASP A 179 -13.05 9.27 -13.36
N ARG A 180 -12.42 8.43 -12.54
CA ARG A 180 -12.23 8.71 -11.12
C ARG A 180 -11.21 7.73 -10.55
N GLU A 181 -10.70 8.08 -9.37
CA GLU A 181 -9.81 7.21 -8.63
C GLU A 181 -10.60 6.51 -7.54
N LEU A 182 -10.39 5.21 -7.43
CA LEU A 182 -11.05 4.38 -6.44
C LEU A 182 -10.00 3.63 -5.64
N SER A 183 -10.37 3.19 -4.46
CA SER A 183 -9.54 2.25 -3.73
C SER A 183 -10.37 1.12 -3.18
N LEU A 184 -9.75 -0.06 -3.16
CA LEU A 184 -10.33 -1.23 -2.52
C LEU A 184 -9.43 -1.61 -1.37
N ILE A 185 -10.01 -1.69 -0.20
CA ILE A 185 -9.34 -2.24 0.98
C ILE A 185 -9.86 -3.65 1.15
N GLY A 186 -8.94 -4.60 1.30
CA GLY A 186 -9.32 -5.97 1.56
C GLY A 186 -8.42 -6.58 2.61
N VAL A 187 -8.82 -7.73 3.10
CA VAL A 187 -8.07 -8.46 4.11
C VAL A 187 -8.12 -9.95 3.79
N ARG A 188 -6.99 -10.61 4.00
CA ARG A 188 -6.87 -12.05 3.81
C ARG A 188 -6.17 -12.64 5.02
N ASN A 189 -6.61 -13.79 5.48
CA ASN A 189 -5.97 -14.45 6.61
C ASN A 189 -5.15 -15.67 6.13
N ALA A 190 -4.53 -16.35 7.06
CA ALA A 190 -3.66 -17.48 6.74
C ALA A 190 -4.41 -18.68 6.16
N ASN A 191 -5.72 -18.77 6.43
CA ASN A 191 -6.56 -19.85 5.87
C ASN A 191 -6.98 -19.54 4.44
N GLY A 192 -6.70 -18.32 3.95
CA GLY A 192 -7.13 -17.92 2.62
C GLY A 192 -8.51 -17.27 2.58
N ASP A 193 -9.13 -17.05 3.74
CA ASP A 193 -10.39 -16.32 3.78
C ASP A 193 -10.15 -14.86 3.42
N VAL A 194 -11.07 -14.28 2.65
CA VAL A 194 -10.95 -12.92 2.15
C VAL A 194 -12.24 -12.14 2.46
N ARG A 195 -12.07 -10.88 2.85
CA ARG A 195 -13.15 -9.91 2.92
C ARG A 195 -12.69 -8.65 2.24
N THR A 196 -13.58 -8.02 1.47
CA THR A 196 -13.27 -6.72 0.87
C THR A 196 -14.32 -5.70 1.29
N TYR A 197 -13.86 -4.47 1.47
CA TYR A 197 -14.73 -3.35 1.81
C TYR A 197 -15.37 -2.80 0.53
N PRO A 198 -16.48 -2.08 0.65
CA PRO A 198 -16.98 -1.35 -0.52
C PRO A 198 -15.92 -0.42 -1.09
N LEU A 199 -15.93 -0.25 -2.40
CA LEU A 199 -15.04 0.70 -3.06
C LEU A 199 -15.23 2.10 -2.47
N ALA A 200 -14.13 2.83 -2.34
CA ALA A 200 -14.14 4.23 -1.93
C ALA A 200 -13.64 5.08 -3.09
N GLU A 201 -14.21 6.26 -3.26
CA GLU A 201 -13.73 7.22 -4.24
C GLU A 201 -12.78 8.19 -3.56
N ASN A 202 -11.64 8.43 -4.19
CA ASN A 202 -10.60 9.27 -3.63
C ASN A 202 -10.38 10.50 -4.48
N LEU A 203 -10.20 11.63 -3.81
CA LEU A 203 -9.84 12.88 -4.45
C LEU A 203 -8.48 13.30 -3.92
N HIS A 204 -7.53 13.46 -4.83
CA HIS A 204 -6.19 13.88 -4.47
C HIS A 204 -6.02 15.37 -4.74
N HIS A 205 -5.18 16.02 -3.95
CA HIS A 205 -4.82 17.42 -4.12
C HIS A 205 -3.31 17.53 -3.94
N GLN A 206 -2.62 17.98 -4.97
CA GLN A 206 -1.17 18.16 -4.93
C GLN A 206 -0.45 16.87 -4.52
N GLY A 207 -0.93 15.74 -5.06
CA GLY A 207 -0.29 14.45 -4.83
C GLY A 207 -0.64 13.77 -3.53
N GLN A 208 -1.48 14.40 -2.69
CA GLN A 208 -1.87 13.84 -1.41
C GLN A 208 -3.36 13.53 -1.40
N LEU A 209 -3.72 12.45 -0.74
CA LEU A 209 -5.12 12.10 -0.57
C LEU A 209 -5.81 13.16 0.28
N HIS A 210 -6.85 13.78 -0.28
CA HIS A 210 -7.55 14.88 0.36
C HIS A 210 -8.89 14.43 0.94
N VAL A 211 -9.67 13.68 0.15
CA VAL A 211 -10.99 13.22 0.57
C VAL A 211 -11.21 11.81 0.07
N SER A 212 -11.78 10.96 0.91
CA SER A 212 -12.33 9.67 0.50
C SER A 212 -13.80 9.64 0.82
N VAL A 213 -14.60 9.12 -0.12
CA VAL A 213 -16.04 8.95 0.06
C VAL A 213 -16.33 7.45 -0.07
N ALA A 214 -16.97 6.89 0.95
CA ALA A 214 -17.28 5.47 0.98
C ALA A 214 -18.68 5.23 1.54
N PRO A 215 -19.45 4.33 0.94
CA PRO A 215 -19.17 3.68 -0.35
C PRO A 215 -19.14 4.70 -1.48
N ALA A 216 -18.34 4.43 -2.50
CA ALA A 216 -18.34 5.29 -3.69
C ALA A 216 -19.72 5.25 -4.35
N THR A 217 -20.12 6.39 -4.93
CA THR A 217 -21.41 6.44 -5.63
C THR A 217 -21.29 5.76 -6.99
N ASN A 218 -22.43 5.34 -7.51
CA ASN A 218 -22.51 4.78 -8.88
C ASN A 218 -21.57 3.60 -9.07
N VAL A 219 -21.54 2.70 -8.09
CA VAL A 219 -20.81 1.45 -8.18
C VAL A 219 -21.86 0.34 -8.31
N ASP A 220 -21.89 -0.31 -9.48
CA ASP A 220 -22.79 -1.45 -9.62
C ASP A 220 -22.09 -2.73 -9.15
N ASP A 221 -22.83 -3.82 -9.10
CA ASP A 221 -22.29 -5.08 -8.63
C ASP A 221 -21.12 -5.56 -9.51
N ALA A 222 -21.20 -5.30 -10.81
CA ALA A 222 -20.14 -5.75 -11.73
C ALA A 222 -18.82 -5.04 -11.42
N LEU A 223 -18.86 -3.75 -11.10
CA LEU A 223 -17.64 -3.01 -10.80
C LEU A 223 -17.06 -3.45 -9.45
N GLN A 224 -17.93 -3.61 -8.46
CA GLN A 224 -17.47 -4.09 -7.14
C GLN A 224 -16.88 -5.49 -7.26
N ASP A 225 -17.52 -6.37 -8.04
CA ASP A 225 -17.03 -7.72 -8.26
C ASP A 225 -15.68 -7.73 -8.96
N GLN A 226 -15.50 -6.83 -9.94
CA GLN A 226 -14.23 -6.73 -10.66
C GLN A 226 -13.12 -6.34 -9.68
N ALA A 227 -13.39 -5.37 -8.80
CA ALA A 227 -12.40 -4.96 -7.80
C ALA A 227 -12.09 -6.10 -6.85
N HIS A 228 -13.13 -6.80 -6.38
CA HIS A 228 -12.94 -7.94 -5.49
C HIS A 228 -12.07 -9.01 -6.15
N ASP A 229 -12.34 -9.31 -7.41
CA ASP A 229 -11.57 -10.34 -8.13
C ASP A 229 -10.11 -9.94 -8.28
N ILE A 230 -9.85 -8.66 -8.54
CA ILE A 230 -8.46 -8.15 -8.58
C ILE A 230 -7.79 -8.39 -7.23
N PHE A 231 -8.48 -8.05 -6.14
CA PHE A 231 -7.91 -8.24 -4.81
C PHE A 231 -7.61 -9.71 -4.54
N VAL A 232 -8.56 -10.60 -4.84
CA VAL A 232 -8.37 -12.02 -4.58
C VAL A 232 -7.17 -12.55 -5.35
N LYS A 233 -7.07 -12.19 -6.62
CA LYS A 233 -5.96 -12.64 -7.46
C LYS A 233 -4.62 -12.19 -6.89
N LEU A 234 -4.53 -10.91 -6.52
CA LEU A 234 -3.29 -10.36 -5.97
C LEU A 234 -2.95 -11.01 -4.63
N ALA A 235 -3.92 -11.05 -3.73
CA ALA A 235 -3.66 -11.52 -2.37
C ALA A 235 -3.31 -13.01 -2.36
N GLU A 236 -3.98 -13.81 -3.18
CA GLU A 236 -3.63 -15.23 -3.29
C GLU A 236 -2.25 -15.41 -3.86
N GLY A 237 -1.94 -14.68 -4.93
CA GLY A 237 -0.64 -14.81 -5.58
C GLY A 237 0.51 -14.36 -4.69
N MET A 238 0.26 -13.41 -3.79
CA MET A 238 1.26 -12.92 -2.85
C MET A 238 1.32 -13.76 -1.57
N ASN A 239 0.43 -14.72 -1.42
CA ASN A 239 0.29 -15.46 -0.15
C ASN A 239 0.13 -14.50 1.02
N TYR A 240 -0.73 -13.53 0.85
CA TYR A 240 -0.83 -12.35 1.70
C TYR A 240 -1.63 -12.64 2.96
N VAL A 241 -1.16 -12.13 4.09
CA VAL A 241 -1.93 -12.14 5.35
C VAL A 241 -1.95 -10.71 5.88
N GLY A 242 -3.15 -10.19 6.08
CA GLY A 242 -3.34 -8.83 6.57
C GLY A 242 -4.18 -8.01 5.61
N VAL A 243 -4.25 -6.72 5.89
CA VAL A 243 -4.95 -5.76 5.02
C VAL A 243 -4.03 -5.37 3.88
N LEU A 244 -4.60 -5.32 2.67
CA LEU A 244 -3.92 -4.85 1.46
C LEU A 244 -4.81 -3.81 0.82
N ALA A 245 -4.24 -2.66 0.49
CA ALA A 245 -4.97 -1.60 -0.21
C ALA A 245 -4.56 -1.62 -1.68
N VAL A 246 -5.56 -1.55 -2.56
CA VAL A 246 -5.36 -1.51 -4.01
C VAL A 246 -5.93 -0.19 -4.50
N GLU A 247 -5.07 0.69 -5.02
CA GLU A 247 -5.52 1.95 -5.61
C GLU A 247 -5.77 1.71 -7.08
N LEU A 248 -6.90 2.20 -7.57
CA LEU A 248 -7.43 1.88 -8.89
C LEU A 248 -7.83 3.13 -9.64
N PHE A 249 -7.64 3.10 -10.96
CA PHE A 249 -8.27 4.05 -11.87
C PHE A 249 -9.46 3.38 -12.51
N GLN A 250 -10.61 4.07 -12.55
CA GLN A 250 -11.74 3.60 -13.33
C GLN A 250 -11.74 4.28 -14.68
N VAL A 251 -11.76 3.48 -15.73
CA VAL A 251 -11.86 3.96 -17.12
C VAL A 251 -13.06 3.24 -17.74
N GLY A 252 -14.19 3.94 -17.84
CA GLY A 252 -15.42 3.31 -18.28
C GLY A 252 -15.83 2.22 -17.30
N ASP A 253 -15.99 1.01 -17.80
CA ASP A 253 -16.35 -0.12 -16.96
C ASP A 253 -15.15 -0.96 -16.56
N LYS A 254 -13.93 -0.45 -16.74
CA LYS A 254 -12.70 -1.18 -16.44
C LYS A 254 -11.95 -0.53 -15.30
N LEU A 255 -11.24 -1.37 -14.55
CA LEU A 255 -10.36 -0.92 -13.47
C LEU A 255 -8.91 -1.24 -13.82
N LEU A 256 -8.04 -0.27 -13.59
CA LEU A 256 -6.60 -0.43 -13.73
C LEU A 256 -5.96 -0.23 -12.37
N VAL A 257 -5.04 -1.12 -12.00
CA VAL A 257 -4.30 -0.94 -10.76
C VAL A 257 -3.30 0.20 -10.93
N ASN A 258 -3.35 1.16 -10.02
CA ASN A 258 -2.38 2.23 -9.96
C ASN A 258 -1.25 1.91 -8.98
N GLU A 259 -1.61 1.44 -7.80
CA GLU A 259 -0.61 1.27 -6.75
C GLU A 259 -1.12 0.28 -5.71
N LEU A 260 -0.19 -0.47 -5.09
CA LEU A 260 -0.50 -1.38 -3.99
C LEU A 260 0.13 -0.86 -2.70
N ALA A 261 -0.59 -0.98 -1.60
CA ALA A 261 -0.03 -0.69 -0.28
C ALA A 261 -0.23 -1.91 0.61
N PRO A 262 0.84 -2.59 0.99
CA PRO A 262 0.74 -3.83 1.78
C PRO A 262 0.58 -3.52 3.28
N ARG A 263 -0.48 -2.82 3.61
CA ARG A 263 -0.76 -2.34 4.96
C ARG A 263 -2.12 -1.67 4.99
N VAL A 264 -2.57 -1.25 6.18
CA VAL A 264 -3.72 -0.37 6.27
C VAL A 264 -3.40 0.95 5.57
N HIS A 265 -4.41 1.62 5.10
CA HIS A 265 -4.22 2.77 4.20
C HIS A 265 -5.17 3.89 4.58
N ASN A 266 -4.75 5.14 4.32
CA ASN A 266 -5.59 6.28 4.70
C ASN A 266 -6.93 6.29 3.96
N SER A 267 -7.01 5.72 2.75
CA SER A 267 -8.30 5.62 2.07
C SER A 267 -9.24 4.61 2.73
N GLY A 268 -8.78 3.85 3.73
CA GLY A 268 -9.60 2.95 4.52
C GLY A 268 -9.95 3.46 5.89
N HIS A 269 -9.51 4.68 6.24
CA HIS A 269 -9.79 5.24 7.57
C HIS A 269 -11.28 5.43 7.81
N TRP A 270 -12.06 5.63 6.75
CA TRP A 270 -13.52 5.76 6.86
C TRP A 270 -14.12 4.55 7.58
N SER A 271 -13.48 3.39 7.46
CA SER A 271 -14.04 2.16 8.03
C SER A 271 -14.07 2.18 9.56
N GLN A 272 -13.32 3.09 10.17
CA GLN A 272 -13.27 3.15 11.63
C GLN A 272 -14.65 3.45 12.22
N SER A 273 -15.41 4.33 11.58
CA SER A 273 -16.77 4.65 12.03
C SER A 273 -17.82 4.29 11.00
N GLY A 274 -17.42 3.95 9.79
CA GLY A 274 -18.34 3.76 8.69
C GLY A 274 -18.56 2.31 8.28
N ALA A 275 -17.80 1.37 8.85
CA ALA A 275 -17.98 -0.05 8.56
C ALA A 275 -18.23 -0.81 9.86
N VAL A 276 -18.79 -2.00 9.74
CA VAL A 276 -19.02 -2.85 10.91
C VAL A 276 -17.69 -3.15 11.61
N THR A 277 -16.66 -3.50 10.83
CA THR A 277 -15.33 -3.78 11.36
C THR A 277 -14.33 -2.90 10.64
N SER A 278 -13.49 -2.18 11.39
CA SER A 278 -12.50 -1.29 10.76
C SER A 278 -11.37 -2.08 10.09
N GLN A 279 -10.67 -1.41 9.20
CA GLN A 279 -9.48 -2.01 8.58
C GLN A 279 -8.43 -2.33 9.65
N PHE A 280 -8.35 -1.52 10.69
CA PHE A 280 -7.37 -1.75 11.76
C PHE A 280 -7.68 -3.04 12.50
N GLU A 281 -8.93 -3.21 12.90
CA GLU A 281 -9.34 -4.42 13.60
C GLU A 281 -9.15 -5.64 12.69
N ASN A 282 -9.53 -5.54 11.42
CA ASN A 282 -9.40 -6.68 10.51
C ASN A 282 -7.94 -7.03 10.24
N HIS A 283 -7.06 -6.04 10.19
CA HIS A 283 -5.64 -6.38 10.04
C HIS A 283 -5.16 -7.21 11.24
N LEU A 284 -5.49 -6.76 12.44
CA LEU A 284 -5.11 -7.50 13.65
C LEU A 284 -5.75 -8.88 13.68
N ARG A 285 -7.02 -8.98 13.30
CA ARG A 285 -7.67 -10.29 13.26
C ARG A 285 -6.94 -11.24 12.32
N ALA A 286 -6.57 -10.74 11.15
CA ALA A 286 -5.89 -11.58 10.16
C ALA A 286 -4.54 -12.07 10.68
N VAL A 287 -3.71 -11.16 11.21
CA VAL A 287 -2.35 -11.56 11.61
C VAL A 287 -2.36 -12.39 12.91
N CYS A 288 -3.42 -12.29 13.70
CA CYS A 288 -3.54 -13.05 14.94
C CYS A 288 -4.34 -14.36 14.75
N GLY A 289 -4.79 -14.65 13.55
CA GLY A 289 -5.54 -15.87 13.32
C GLY A 289 -6.95 -15.86 13.87
N LEU A 290 -7.54 -14.66 14.06
CA LEU A 290 -8.93 -14.54 14.50
C LEU A 290 -9.85 -14.49 13.28
N PRO A 291 -11.12 -14.85 13.43
CA PRO A 291 -12.05 -14.76 12.31
C PRO A 291 -12.14 -13.32 11.81
N LEU A 292 -12.22 -13.16 10.49
CA LEU A 292 -12.33 -11.84 9.90
C LEU A 292 -13.70 -11.25 10.20
N GLY A 293 -13.73 -9.93 10.39
CA GLY A 293 -14.96 -9.21 10.69
C GLY A 293 -15.69 -8.74 9.44
N ASP A 294 -16.97 -8.46 9.63
CA ASP A 294 -17.87 -7.98 8.57
C ASP A 294 -17.38 -6.62 8.05
N THR A 295 -17.21 -6.52 6.74
CA THR A 295 -16.70 -5.29 6.11
C THR A 295 -17.80 -4.38 5.59
N SER A 296 -19.07 -4.70 5.84
CA SER A 296 -20.19 -3.91 5.34
C SER A 296 -20.15 -2.48 5.85
N ALA A 297 -20.51 -1.53 5.00
CA ALA A 297 -20.69 -0.13 5.42
C ALA A 297 -21.97 -0.01 6.25
N ILE A 298 -21.91 0.84 7.29
CA ILE A 298 -23.09 1.11 8.10
C ILE A 298 -23.75 2.42 7.71
N GLY A 299 -23.15 3.13 6.75
CA GLY A 299 -23.70 4.37 6.21
C GLY A 299 -22.66 5.06 5.37
N PRO A 300 -23.03 6.16 4.68
CA PRO A 300 -22.06 6.91 3.89
C PRO A 300 -21.03 7.57 4.80
N SER A 301 -19.80 7.65 4.30
CA SER A 301 -18.70 8.29 5.01
C SER A 301 -17.85 9.07 4.01
N UNK A 302 -17.33 10.13 4.44
CA UNK A 302 -16.69 10.70 3.70
C UNK A 302 -15.79 10.92 4.10
#